data_76e0f62ca985c01401bb6c41c69ee804
#
_entry.id   76e0f62ca985c01401bb6c41c69ee804
#
_cell.length_a   1.000
_cell.length_b   1.000
_cell.length_c   1.000
_cell.angle_alpha   90.00
_cell.angle_beta   90.00
_cell.angle_gamma   90.00
#
_symmetry.space_group_name_H-M   'P 1'
#
loop_
_entity.id
_entity.type
_entity.pdbx_description
1 polymer ?
#
loop_
_entity_poly.entity_id
_entity_poly.type
_entity_poly.pdbx_seq_one_letter_code
_entity_poly.pdbx_strand_id
1 'polypeptide(L)'
;MVQTRSAVVLSVGRDSEHRFTKPSCEEITLLEGLGVARDAHLGVTVQHRSRVVADPAQPNLRQVHLIHSELFAEVAAVGFTLRPGDMGENVTTAGIDLLALPRGARLLIGLDALVEVTGLRNPCSQINAFEPGLLKTMFGHDDKGRVIRKAGIMGIVLQSGVIRPGDKITVTLPQEPHHALDRV
;
A
#
# COMPACT_ATOMS: atom_id res chain seq x y z
N MET A 1 8.12 28.32 -8.78
CA MET A 1 6.79 27.80 -8.38
C MET A 1 6.90 26.30 -8.25
N VAL A 2 6.89 25.78 -7.02
CA VAL A 2 6.80 24.33 -6.77
C VAL A 2 5.36 23.95 -7.13
N GLN A 3 5.15 23.24 -8.23
CA GLN A 3 3.87 22.61 -8.52
C GLN A 3 3.65 21.53 -7.47
N THR A 4 2.89 21.83 -6.46
CA THR A 4 2.33 20.83 -5.55
C THR A 4 1.37 19.97 -6.38
N ARG A 5 1.86 18.84 -6.92
CA ARG A 5 0.98 17.84 -7.50
C ARG A 5 0.07 17.36 -6.38
N SER A 6 -1.23 17.55 -6.53
CA SER A 6 -2.17 16.99 -5.57
C SER A 6 -2.09 15.48 -5.63
N ALA A 7 -1.94 14.83 -4.48
CA ALA A 7 -1.97 13.39 -4.37
C ALA A 7 -3.34 12.85 -4.80
N VAL A 8 -3.35 11.82 -5.64
CA VAL A 8 -4.57 11.24 -6.20
C VAL A 8 -4.50 9.72 -6.25
N VAL A 9 -5.66 9.08 -6.23
CA VAL A 9 -5.83 7.66 -6.56
C VAL A 9 -5.76 7.49 -8.08
N LEU A 10 -4.86 6.64 -8.57
CA LEU A 10 -4.81 6.27 -9.99
C LEU A 10 -5.65 5.05 -10.30
N SER A 11 -5.61 4.06 -9.42
CA SER A 11 -6.34 2.81 -9.60
C SER A 11 -6.68 2.21 -8.25
N VAL A 12 -7.75 1.43 -8.23
CA VAL A 12 -8.15 0.62 -7.08
C VAL A 12 -8.38 -0.83 -7.52
N GLY A 13 -8.06 -1.77 -6.64
CA GLY A 13 -8.17 -3.20 -6.94
C GLY A 13 -8.47 -4.04 -5.69
N ARG A 14 -9.13 -5.16 -5.90
CA ARG A 14 -9.41 -6.18 -4.88
C ARG A 14 -9.52 -7.56 -5.51
N ASP A 15 -9.26 -8.58 -4.73
CA ASP A 15 -9.50 -9.95 -5.11
C ASP A 15 -10.04 -10.73 -3.91
N SER A 16 -11.10 -11.49 -4.11
CA SER A 16 -11.70 -12.37 -3.10
C SER A 16 -10.85 -13.61 -2.82
N GLU A 17 -9.87 -13.89 -3.67
CA GLU A 17 -8.93 -15.00 -3.50
C GLU A 17 -7.53 -14.50 -3.14
N HIS A 18 -6.74 -15.34 -2.48
CA HIS A 18 -5.35 -15.03 -2.12
C HIS A 18 -4.41 -15.18 -3.33
N ARG A 19 -4.71 -14.47 -4.44
CA ARG A 19 -3.80 -14.33 -5.56
C ARG A 19 -2.78 -13.23 -5.28
N PHE A 20 -1.64 -13.29 -5.96
CA PHE A 20 -0.61 -12.27 -5.79
C PHE A 20 -1.04 -10.92 -6.39
N THR A 21 -1.58 -10.94 -7.61
CA THR A 21 -2.08 -9.75 -8.31
C THR A 21 -3.55 -9.48 -7.97
N LYS A 22 -3.99 -8.24 -8.13
CA LYS A 22 -5.38 -7.84 -7.94
C LYS A 22 -5.93 -7.17 -9.20
N PRO A 23 -7.09 -7.61 -9.71
CA PRO A 23 -7.74 -6.93 -10.82
C PRO A 23 -8.20 -5.53 -10.42
N SER A 24 -8.03 -4.57 -11.33
CA SER A 24 -8.56 -3.22 -11.15
C SER A 24 -10.09 -3.23 -11.16
N CYS A 25 -10.67 -2.33 -10.35
CA CYS A 25 -12.11 -2.13 -10.21
C CYS A 25 -12.45 -0.65 -10.46
N GLU A 26 -13.73 -0.36 -10.71
CA GLU A 26 -14.22 1.02 -10.80
C GLU A 26 -14.18 1.71 -9.44
N GLU A 27 -14.45 0.94 -8.38
CA GLU A 27 -14.42 1.41 -6.99
C GLU A 27 -14.12 0.27 -6.03
N ILE A 28 -13.62 0.61 -4.86
CA ILE A 28 -13.55 -0.29 -3.70
C ILE A 28 -14.17 0.39 -2.48
N THR A 29 -14.77 -0.42 -1.60
CA THR A 29 -15.30 0.05 -0.32
C THR A 29 -14.32 -0.33 0.79
N LEU A 30 -13.87 0.66 1.56
CA LEU A 30 -13.13 0.44 2.79
C LEU A 30 -14.11 0.31 3.95
N LEU A 31 -13.88 -0.67 4.82
CA LEU A 31 -14.67 -0.93 6.02
C LEU A 31 -13.82 -0.70 7.27
N GLU A 32 -14.30 0.15 8.16
CA GLU A 32 -13.61 0.49 9.41
C GLU A 32 -13.21 -0.75 10.21
N GLY A 33 -11.96 -0.81 10.61
CA GLY A 33 -11.38 -1.91 11.39
C GLY A 33 -11.22 -3.24 10.65
N LEU A 34 -11.65 -3.34 9.38
CA LEU A 34 -11.66 -4.59 8.62
C LEU A 34 -10.76 -4.55 7.37
N GLY A 35 -10.80 -3.46 6.60
CA GLY A 35 -10.06 -3.33 5.35
C GLY A 35 -10.94 -3.21 4.12
N VAL A 36 -10.54 -3.80 2.99
CA VAL A 36 -11.24 -3.69 1.70
C VAL A 36 -12.34 -4.74 1.60
N ALA A 37 -13.58 -4.29 1.42
CA ALA A 37 -14.74 -5.17 1.23
C ALA A 37 -14.53 -6.13 0.05
N ARG A 38 -14.84 -7.42 0.27
CA ARG A 38 -14.65 -8.51 -0.72
C ARG A 38 -13.20 -8.75 -1.14
N ASP A 39 -12.24 -8.30 -0.35
CA ASP A 39 -10.83 -8.68 -0.52
C ASP A 39 -10.48 -9.86 0.39
N ALA A 40 -9.59 -10.75 -0.06
CA ALA A 40 -9.15 -11.90 0.72
C ALA A 40 -8.43 -11.53 2.03
N HIS A 41 -7.97 -10.28 2.17
CA HIS A 41 -7.29 -9.79 3.37
C HIS A 41 -8.23 -9.03 4.33
N LEU A 42 -9.55 -9.06 4.09
CA LEU A 42 -10.56 -8.44 4.95
C LEU A 42 -10.63 -9.16 6.30
N GLY A 43 -10.46 -8.45 7.40
CA GLY A 43 -10.63 -9.00 8.76
C GLY A 43 -9.90 -8.22 9.84
N VAL A 44 -10.37 -8.40 11.08
CA VAL A 44 -9.77 -7.77 12.28
C VAL A 44 -8.43 -8.37 12.67
N THR A 45 -8.22 -9.65 12.33
CA THR A 45 -6.96 -10.37 12.53
C THR A 45 -6.26 -10.63 11.21
N VAL A 46 -4.99 -11.02 11.27
CA VAL A 46 -4.17 -11.29 10.08
C VAL A 46 -4.83 -12.30 9.14
N GLN A 47 -4.81 -12.00 7.85
CA GLN A 47 -5.36 -12.85 6.79
C GLN A 47 -4.27 -13.41 5.87
N HIS A 48 -3.05 -12.87 5.94
CA HIS A 48 -1.94 -13.37 5.13
C HIS A 48 -1.53 -14.78 5.60
N ARG A 49 -1.55 -15.76 4.68
CA ARG A 49 -1.38 -17.19 4.96
C ARG A 49 -0.22 -17.52 5.91
N SER A 50 0.97 -16.96 5.67
CA SER A 50 2.14 -17.22 6.52
C SER A 50 2.01 -16.67 7.93
N ARG A 51 1.26 -15.59 8.13
CA ARG A 51 1.03 -14.97 9.44
C ARG A 51 -0.06 -15.69 10.21
N VAL A 52 -1.11 -16.13 9.53
CA VAL A 52 -2.17 -16.97 10.14
C VAL A 52 -1.58 -18.25 10.71
N VAL A 53 -0.61 -18.85 10.00
CA VAL A 53 0.11 -20.05 10.50
C VAL A 53 0.94 -19.73 11.73
N ALA A 54 1.55 -18.54 11.81
CA ALA A 54 2.40 -18.16 12.93
C ALA A 54 1.59 -17.76 14.18
N ASP A 55 0.58 -16.91 13.99
CA ASP A 55 -0.32 -16.43 15.05
C ASP A 55 -1.64 -15.91 14.45
N PRO A 56 -2.72 -16.70 14.44
CA PRO A 56 -4.00 -16.30 13.85
C PRO A 56 -4.72 -15.18 14.63
N ALA A 57 -4.35 -14.92 15.89
CA ALA A 57 -4.95 -13.89 16.73
C ALA A 57 -4.27 -12.52 16.57
N GLN A 58 -3.16 -12.43 15.83
CA GLN A 58 -2.44 -11.19 15.61
C GLN A 58 -3.34 -10.14 14.93
N PRO A 59 -3.36 -8.86 15.40
CA PRO A 59 -4.13 -7.79 14.76
C PRO A 59 -3.74 -7.60 13.29
N ASN A 60 -4.73 -7.34 12.44
CA ASN A 60 -4.50 -7.06 11.03
C ASN A 60 -4.05 -5.61 10.82
N LEU A 61 -2.75 -5.38 10.83
CA LEU A 61 -2.14 -4.08 10.51
C LEU A 61 -1.95 -3.86 9.00
N ARG A 62 -2.47 -4.79 8.17
CA ARG A 62 -2.29 -4.86 6.72
C ARG A 62 -3.62 -4.92 5.99
N GLN A 63 -4.57 -4.10 6.44
CA GLN A 63 -5.94 -4.08 5.91
C GLN A 63 -6.02 -3.49 4.50
N VAL A 64 -5.14 -2.51 4.19
CA VAL A 64 -5.05 -1.87 2.87
C VAL A 64 -3.59 -1.77 2.46
N HIS A 65 -3.29 -2.17 1.24
CA HIS A 65 -1.96 -2.02 0.63
C HIS A 65 -1.98 -0.89 -0.41
N LEU A 66 -1.06 0.07 -0.29
CA LEU A 66 -0.92 1.20 -1.19
C LEU A 66 0.47 1.22 -1.83
N ILE A 67 0.52 1.53 -3.13
CA ILE A 67 1.77 1.74 -3.90
C ILE A 67 1.67 3.07 -4.65
N HIS A 68 2.77 3.81 -4.69
CA HIS A 68 2.89 5.00 -5.55
C HIS A 68 3.35 4.60 -6.95
N SER A 69 2.70 5.15 -7.96
CA SER A 69 2.93 4.81 -9.38
C SER A 69 4.31 5.22 -9.88
N GLU A 70 4.97 6.14 -9.19
CA GLU A 70 6.34 6.58 -9.49
C GLU A 70 7.34 5.41 -9.42
N LEU A 71 7.07 4.38 -8.59
CA LEU A 71 7.81 3.12 -8.58
C LEU A 71 7.78 2.43 -9.95
N PHE A 72 6.68 2.53 -10.69
CA PHE A 72 6.55 1.87 -11.99
C PHE A 72 7.55 2.44 -13.00
N ALA A 73 7.80 3.76 -12.95
CA ALA A 73 8.82 4.40 -13.77
C ALA A 73 10.24 3.97 -13.36
N GLU A 74 10.50 3.81 -12.06
CA GLU A 74 11.80 3.32 -11.58
C GLU A 74 12.12 1.92 -12.10
N VAL A 75 11.16 0.98 -12.00
CA VAL A 75 11.38 -0.39 -12.46
C VAL A 75 11.39 -0.50 -13.98
N ALA A 76 10.68 0.39 -14.69
CA ALA A 76 10.72 0.46 -16.15
C ALA A 76 12.13 0.86 -16.65
N ALA A 77 12.83 1.73 -15.94
CA ALA A 77 14.19 2.14 -16.27
C ALA A 77 15.21 0.97 -16.21
N VAL A 78 14.88 -0.11 -15.52
CA VAL A 78 15.72 -1.33 -15.40
C VAL A 78 15.10 -2.54 -16.09
N GLY A 79 14.09 -2.32 -16.96
CA GLY A 79 13.58 -3.33 -17.89
C GLY A 79 12.34 -4.10 -17.42
N PHE A 80 11.67 -3.68 -16.33
CA PHE A 80 10.44 -4.30 -15.87
C PHE A 80 9.23 -3.43 -16.18
N THR A 81 8.08 -4.05 -16.45
CA THR A 81 6.82 -3.34 -16.66
C THR A 81 5.82 -3.73 -15.59
N LEU A 82 5.38 -2.74 -14.80
CA LEU A 82 4.31 -2.92 -13.82
C LEU A 82 3.07 -2.13 -14.20
N ARG A 83 1.92 -2.70 -13.89
CA ARG A 83 0.60 -2.09 -13.99
C ARG A 83 -0.05 -2.05 -12.62
N PRO A 84 -1.03 -1.16 -12.39
CA PRO A 84 -1.83 -1.18 -11.17
C PRO A 84 -2.39 -2.57 -10.86
N GLY A 85 -2.21 -3.02 -9.62
CA GLY A 85 -2.62 -4.34 -9.14
C GLY A 85 -1.59 -5.47 -9.30
N ASP A 86 -0.56 -5.29 -10.13
CA ASP A 86 0.45 -6.33 -10.36
C ASP A 86 1.25 -6.69 -9.11
N MET A 87 1.41 -5.76 -8.19
CA MET A 87 2.08 -5.97 -6.90
C MET A 87 1.11 -6.37 -5.78
N GLY A 88 -0.17 -6.59 -6.09
CA GLY A 88 -1.19 -6.98 -5.15
C GLY A 88 -1.70 -5.83 -4.27
N GLU A 89 -1.45 -4.60 -4.67
CA GLU A 89 -1.96 -3.41 -3.97
C GLU A 89 -3.46 -3.23 -4.20
N ASN A 90 -4.12 -2.62 -3.20
CA ASN A 90 -5.51 -2.21 -3.30
C ASN A 90 -5.66 -0.81 -3.88
N VAL A 91 -4.65 0.05 -3.69
CA VAL A 91 -4.68 1.44 -4.12
C VAL A 91 -3.34 1.80 -4.76
N THR A 92 -3.39 2.19 -6.02
CA THR A 92 -2.24 2.81 -6.69
C THR A 92 -2.43 4.33 -6.64
N THR A 93 -1.43 5.05 -6.12
CA THR A 93 -1.46 6.50 -5.95
C THR A 93 -0.49 7.21 -6.89
N ALA A 94 -0.67 8.52 -7.07
CA ALA A 94 0.30 9.39 -7.73
C ALA A 94 0.44 10.72 -6.99
N GLY A 95 1.62 11.33 -7.12
CA GLY A 95 1.91 12.66 -6.57
C GLY A 95 2.15 12.68 -5.07
N ILE A 96 2.40 11.52 -4.45
CA ILE A 96 2.71 11.38 -3.03
C ILE A 96 3.86 10.39 -2.84
N ASP A 97 4.87 10.78 -2.07
CA ASP A 97 5.91 9.86 -1.60
C ASP A 97 5.41 9.09 -0.37
N LEU A 98 4.80 7.93 -0.62
CA LEU A 98 4.26 7.08 0.43
C LEU A 98 5.34 6.57 1.39
N LEU A 99 6.57 6.35 0.90
CA LEU A 99 7.66 5.79 1.71
C LEU A 99 8.26 6.80 2.69
N ALA A 100 8.11 8.10 2.40
CA ALA A 100 8.55 9.19 3.28
C ALA A 100 7.53 9.52 4.40
N LEU A 101 6.33 8.96 4.36
CA LEU A 101 5.33 9.18 5.40
C LEU A 101 5.79 8.57 6.74
N PRO A 102 5.53 9.23 7.87
CA PRO A 102 5.77 8.61 9.17
C PRO A 102 4.66 7.60 9.52
N ARG A 103 4.99 6.64 10.38
CA ARG A 103 3.99 5.76 10.98
C ARG A 103 2.92 6.58 11.71
N GLY A 104 1.65 6.22 11.52
CA GLY A 104 0.51 6.96 12.07
C GLY A 104 0.06 8.14 11.22
N ALA A 105 0.69 8.41 10.06
CA ALA A 105 0.15 9.35 9.10
C ALA A 105 -1.24 8.89 8.65
N ARG A 106 -2.17 9.84 8.48
CA ARG A 106 -3.55 9.57 8.07
C ARG A 106 -3.80 10.09 6.68
N LEU A 107 -4.41 9.26 5.86
CA LEU A 107 -4.78 9.54 4.48
C LEU A 107 -6.29 9.60 4.39
N LEU A 108 -6.86 10.80 4.24
CA LEU A 108 -8.25 10.98 3.83
C LEU A 108 -8.30 10.82 2.31
N ILE A 109 -8.99 9.80 1.84
CA ILE A 109 -9.09 9.44 0.42
C ILE A 109 -10.53 9.63 -0.04
N GLY A 110 -10.73 10.50 -1.03
CA GLY A 110 -12.06 10.91 -1.46
C GLY A 110 -12.78 11.73 -0.40
N LEU A 111 -14.05 11.42 -0.13
CA LEU A 111 -14.86 12.21 0.80
C LEU A 111 -14.75 11.72 2.25
N ASP A 112 -14.73 10.40 2.45
CA ASP A 112 -14.99 9.82 3.78
C ASP A 112 -13.94 8.78 4.23
N ALA A 113 -13.28 8.09 3.29
CA ALA A 113 -12.40 6.98 3.64
C ALA A 113 -11.13 7.48 4.34
N LEU A 114 -10.90 7.02 5.58
CA LEU A 114 -9.71 7.38 6.35
C LEU A 114 -8.85 6.16 6.62
N VAL A 115 -7.60 6.21 6.18
CA VAL A 115 -6.60 5.14 6.37
C VAL A 115 -5.45 5.68 7.20
N GLU A 116 -5.03 4.95 8.23
CA GLU A 116 -3.83 5.22 9.00
C GLU A 116 -2.69 4.30 8.55
N VAL A 117 -1.56 4.89 8.25
CA VAL A 117 -0.35 4.18 7.81
C VAL A 117 0.27 3.42 8.98
N THR A 118 0.41 2.11 8.83
CA THR A 118 0.95 1.21 9.87
C THR A 118 2.42 0.87 9.66
N GLY A 119 2.86 0.75 8.40
CA GLY A 119 4.25 0.43 8.09
C GLY A 119 4.49 0.06 6.64
N LEU A 120 5.66 -0.49 6.36
CA LEU A 120 6.09 -0.94 5.03
C LEU A 120 5.61 -2.35 4.73
N ARG A 121 5.18 -2.57 3.49
CA ARG A 121 5.07 -3.94 2.98
C ARG A 121 6.47 -4.54 2.82
N ASN A 122 6.69 -5.70 3.45
CA ASN A 122 7.93 -6.43 3.24
C ASN A 122 7.92 -7.12 1.87
N PRO A 123 8.88 -6.81 0.95
CA PRO A 123 8.99 -7.53 -0.30
C PRO A 123 9.22 -9.03 -0.05
N CYS A 124 8.54 -9.89 -0.79
CA CYS A 124 8.60 -11.33 -0.59
C CYS A 124 8.86 -12.08 -1.90
N SER A 125 9.12 -13.39 -1.81
CA SER A 125 9.42 -14.25 -2.94
C SER A 125 8.33 -14.31 -4.02
N GLN A 126 7.07 -14.01 -3.67
CA GLN A 126 5.97 -13.94 -4.63
C GLN A 126 6.21 -12.89 -5.72
N ILE A 127 6.92 -11.79 -5.42
CA ILE A 127 7.31 -10.77 -6.40
C ILE A 127 8.22 -11.40 -7.47
N ASN A 128 9.16 -12.24 -7.05
CA ASN A 128 10.08 -12.90 -7.96
C ASN A 128 9.42 -14.07 -8.72
N ALA A 129 8.38 -14.68 -8.15
CA ALA A 129 7.56 -15.67 -8.84
C ALA A 129 6.65 -15.02 -9.90
N PHE A 130 6.18 -13.78 -9.65
CA PHE A 130 5.43 -13.00 -10.62
C PHE A 130 6.31 -12.57 -11.80
N GLU A 131 7.47 -11.98 -11.52
CA GLU A 131 8.42 -11.54 -12.54
C GLU A 131 9.86 -11.80 -12.04
N PRO A 132 10.60 -12.74 -12.66
CA PRO A 132 11.96 -13.06 -12.24
C PRO A 132 12.91 -11.85 -12.26
N GLY A 133 13.55 -11.57 -11.15
CA GLY A 133 14.45 -10.43 -10.97
C GLY A 133 13.80 -9.17 -10.40
N LEU A 134 12.49 -9.03 -10.47
CA LEU A 134 11.76 -7.85 -9.98
C LEU A 134 11.95 -7.63 -8.46
N LEU A 135 11.99 -8.70 -7.67
CA LEU A 135 12.18 -8.60 -6.21
C LEU A 135 13.41 -7.78 -5.85
N LYS A 136 14.48 -7.90 -6.63
CA LYS A 136 15.74 -7.18 -6.39
C LYS A 136 15.58 -5.67 -6.48
N THR A 137 14.72 -5.19 -7.37
CA THR A 137 14.45 -3.76 -7.58
C THR A 137 13.61 -3.15 -6.44
N MET A 138 12.95 -3.99 -5.64
CA MET A 138 12.17 -3.55 -4.47
C MET A 138 13.03 -3.20 -3.26
N PHE A 139 14.34 -3.32 -3.38
CA PHE A 139 15.29 -2.91 -2.36
C PHE A 139 16.21 -1.83 -2.92
N GLY A 140 16.48 -0.84 -2.09
CA GLY A 140 17.46 0.21 -2.33
C GLY A 140 18.24 0.50 -1.04
N HIS A 141 19.08 1.51 -1.08
CA HIS A 141 19.80 2.01 0.10
C HIS A 141 19.71 3.52 0.11
N ASP A 142 19.56 4.08 1.30
CA ASP A 142 19.66 5.52 1.50
C ASP A 142 21.13 5.97 1.58
N ASP A 143 21.34 7.29 1.72
CA ASP A 143 22.69 7.90 1.81
C ASP A 143 23.50 7.41 3.03
N LYS A 144 22.84 6.78 4.00
CA LYS A 144 23.45 6.19 5.20
C LYS A 144 23.62 4.67 5.08
N GLY A 145 23.36 4.08 3.91
CA GLY A 145 23.44 2.65 3.64
C GLY A 145 22.31 1.81 4.26
N ARG A 146 21.23 2.43 4.75
CA ARG A 146 20.10 1.71 5.31
C ARG A 146 19.21 1.18 4.19
N VAL A 147 18.71 -0.04 4.35
CA VAL A 147 17.85 -0.69 3.36
C VAL A 147 16.52 0.04 3.24
N ILE A 148 16.21 0.50 2.03
CA ILE A 148 14.89 1.00 1.64
C ILE A 148 14.09 -0.15 1.04
N ARG A 149 12.83 -0.32 1.46
CA ARG A 149 11.88 -1.28 0.91
C ARG A 149 10.81 -0.53 0.13
N LYS A 150 10.70 -0.84 -1.17
CA LYS A 150 9.89 -0.07 -2.12
C LYS A 150 8.54 -0.70 -2.48
N ALA A 151 8.19 -1.84 -1.89
CA ALA A 151 6.94 -2.55 -2.25
C ALA A 151 5.65 -1.91 -1.69
N GLY A 152 5.70 -0.64 -1.32
CA GLY A 152 4.57 0.13 -0.83
C GLY A 152 4.40 0.08 0.69
N ILE A 153 3.28 0.62 1.13
CA ILE A 153 2.91 0.76 2.54
C ILE A 153 1.62 0.00 2.86
N MET A 154 1.46 -0.30 4.13
CA MET A 154 0.25 -0.91 4.69
C MET A 154 -0.47 0.10 5.58
N GLY A 155 -1.78 -0.04 5.68
CA GLY A 155 -2.61 0.77 6.55
C GLY A 155 -3.78 0.00 7.12
N ILE A 156 -4.40 0.61 8.13
CA ILE A 156 -5.68 0.21 8.70
C ILE A 156 -6.75 1.25 8.38
N VAL A 157 -8.00 0.80 8.26
CA VAL A 157 -9.14 1.67 7.98
C VAL A 157 -9.68 2.22 9.29
N LEU A 158 -9.60 3.54 9.48
CA LEU A 158 -10.16 4.25 10.65
C LEU A 158 -11.59 4.74 10.42
N GLN A 159 -11.98 4.95 9.17
CA GLN A 159 -13.34 5.35 8.80
C GLN A 159 -13.69 4.72 7.45
N SER A 160 -14.88 4.14 7.36
CA SER A 160 -15.39 3.54 6.14
C SER A 160 -15.64 4.59 5.05
N GLY A 161 -15.49 4.19 3.79
CA GLY A 161 -15.79 5.02 2.64
C GLY A 161 -15.56 4.28 1.34
N VAL A 162 -16.12 4.83 0.26
CA VAL A 162 -15.88 4.33 -1.10
C VAL A 162 -14.79 5.17 -1.74
N ILE A 163 -13.84 4.52 -2.39
CA ILE A 163 -12.75 5.19 -3.10
C ILE A 163 -12.69 4.75 -4.56
N ARG A 164 -12.35 5.71 -5.43
CA ARG A 164 -12.35 5.58 -6.89
C ARG A 164 -11.08 6.17 -7.50
N PRO A 165 -10.70 5.76 -8.70
CA PRO A 165 -9.71 6.49 -9.48
C PRO A 165 -10.12 7.97 -9.63
N GLY A 166 -9.16 8.89 -9.45
CA GLY A 166 -9.38 10.32 -9.46
C GLY A 166 -9.64 10.95 -8.09
N ASP A 167 -9.94 10.17 -7.07
CA ASP A 167 -10.13 10.69 -5.71
C ASP A 167 -8.86 11.35 -5.19
N LYS A 168 -9.01 12.52 -4.54
CA LYS A 168 -7.92 13.24 -3.89
C LYS A 168 -7.50 12.54 -2.61
N ILE A 169 -6.21 12.64 -2.30
CA ILE A 169 -5.64 12.16 -1.05
C ILE A 169 -5.13 13.35 -0.26
N THR A 170 -5.67 13.54 0.95
CA THR A 170 -5.20 14.55 1.90
C THR A 170 -4.45 13.87 3.02
N VAL A 171 -3.23 14.34 3.30
CA VAL A 171 -2.35 13.77 4.33
C VAL A 171 -2.42 14.60 5.59
N THR A 172 -2.63 13.93 6.74
CA THR A 172 -2.45 14.49 8.07
C THR A 172 -1.33 13.74 8.77
N LEU A 173 -0.29 14.46 9.19
CA LEU A 173 0.82 13.87 9.93
C LEU A 173 0.44 13.66 11.40
N PRO A 174 0.99 12.62 12.07
CA PRO A 174 0.81 12.46 13.53
C PRO A 174 1.55 13.56 14.29
N GLN A 175 1.33 13.61 15.60
CA GLN A 175 2.11 14.48 16.48
C GLN A 175 3.60 14.06 16.48
N GLU A 176 4.47 15.02 16.62
CA GLU A 176 5.91 14.76 16.79
C GLU A 176 6.20 14.10 18.16
N PRO A 177 7.24 13.26 18.26
CA PRO A 177 8.25 12.95 17.24
C PRO A 177 7.73 11.97 16.17
N HIS A 178 8.09 12.21 14.91
CA HIS A 178 7.75 11.31 13.81
C HIS A 178 8.64 10.07 13.81
N HIS A 179 8.02 8.91 13.62
CA HIS A 179 8.71 7.63 13.50
C HIS A 179 8.68 7.16 12.06
N ALA A 180 9.84 6.79 11.52
CA ALA A 180 9.95 6.21 10.19
C ALA A 180 9.17 4.89 10.10
N LEU A 181 8.75 4.54 8.89
CA LEU A 181 8.07 3.27 8.63
C LEU A 181 9.05 2.10 8.78
N ASP A 182 8.60 1.06 9.46
CA ASP A 182 9.23 -0.25 9.48
C ASP A 182 8.25 -1.31 8.95
N ARG A 183 8.72 -2.54 8.79
CA ARG A 183 7.90 -3.66 8.29
C ARG A 183 6.74 -3.99 9.25
N VAL A 184 5.58 -4.26 8.70
CA VAL A 184 4.40 -4.76 9.42
C VAL A 184 3.93 -6.10 8.84
#